data_f18111ba0d43f20cae81aa3641944a9a
#
_entry.id   f18111ba0d43f20cae81aa3641944a9a
#
_cell.length_a   1.000
_cell.length_b   1.000
_cell.length_c   1.000
_cell.angle_alpha   90.00
_cell.angle_beta   90.00
_cell.angle_gamma   90.00
#
_symmetry.space_group_name_H-M   'P 1'
#
loop_
_entity.id
_entity.type
_entity.pdbx_description
1 polymer ?
#
loop_
_entity_poly.entity_id
_entity_poly.type
_entity_poly.pdbx_seq_one_letter_code
_entity_poly.pdbx_strand_id
1 'polypeptide(L)'
;IKKRASDLYFKQNFGFIKALASNTNSLDGLDVHGGVIDELAAIKNRDIYDLVKQAMGARRQPLLFCITTNGFIRNGIFDAQYDYAAGILEGKIQNNRFIPFIYELDDREEWDKEECWEKANPGLGPIKSYDYLRQMVQKAKDDPTFKPTVLVKDFNLKQTAETAWLRWEDLNNEERIGDKKFRYGIGGFDAADCVDLNAAKVLCMRKGDEKIYVKQMYWLPQRVLDEYENSGRRQGRDNAPYTLWKEQGLLRTVDTYKVNKKVILDWYLEIQEKEDIY
;
A
#
# COMPACT_ATOMS: atom_id res chain seq x y z
N ILE A 1 -41.68 -9.81 4.89
CA ILE A 1 -40.36 -10.14 4.30
C ILE A 1 -40.43 -11.54 3.73
N LYS A 2 -40.01 -11.74 2.48
CA LYS A 2 -39.92 -13.05 1.85
C LYS A 2 -38.43 -13.37 1.62
N LYS A 3 -37.95 -14.47 2.21
CA LYS A 3 -36.61 -14.99 1.93
C LYS A 3 -36.63 -15.70 0.56
N ARG A 4 -35.72 -15.33 -0.34
CA ARG A 4 -35.44 -15.98 -1.62
C ARG A 4 -34.07 -16.68 -1.57
N ALA A 5 -33.68 -17.36 -2.60
CA ALA A 5 -32.39 -18.05 -2.66
C ALA A 5 -31.19 -17.11 -2.51
N SER A 6 -31.29 -15.88 -3.05
CA SER A 6 -30.18 -14.93 -3.11
C SER A 6 -30.46 -13.56 -2.48
N ASP A 7 -31.69 -13.31 -1.98
CA ASP A 7 -32.10 -12.04 -1.43
C ASP A 7 -33.21 -12.12 -0.37
N LEU A 8 -33.42 -11.03 0.36
CA LEU A 8 -34.56 -10.77 1.21
C LEU A 8 -35.46 -9.75 0.50
N TYR A 9 -36.68 -10.16 0.15
CA TYR A 9 -37.61 -9.33 -0.63
C TYR A 9 -38.74 -8.77 0.22
N PHE A 10 -39.05 -7.47 0.01
CA PHE A 10 -40.10 -6.73 0.70
C PHE A 10 -41.23 -6.43 -0.29
N LYS A 11 -42.37 -7.16 -0.16
CA LYS A 11 -43.50 -7.01 -1.07
C LYS A 11 -44.15 -5.63 -1.08
N GLN A 12 -44.09 -4.91 0.05
CA GLN A 12 -44.82 -3.64 0.24
C GLN A 12 -44.25 -2.51 -0.60
N ASN A 13 -42.95 -2.49 -0.83
CA ASN A 13 -42.24 -1.42 -1.54
C ASN A 13 -41.35 -1.95 -2.67
N PHE A 14 -41.46 -3.24 -2.99
CA PHE A 14 -40.62 -3.92 -4.00
C PHE A 14 -39.13 -3.88 -3.71
N GLY A 15 -38.74 -3.48 -2.48
CA GLY A 15 -37.34 -3.43 -2.05
C GLY A 15 -36.76 -4.81 -1.83
N PHE A 16 -35.43 -4.92 -1.91
CA PHE A 16 -34.72 -6.14 -1.57
C PHE A 16 -33.36 -5.83 -0.95
N ILE A 17 -32.86 -6.76 -0.15
CA ILE A 17 -31.50 -6.78 0.35
C ILE A 17 -30.82 -7.98 -0.26
N LYS A 18 -29.71 -7.77 -0.93
CA LYS A 18 -28.97 -8.81 -1.65
C LYS A 18 -27.48 -8.73 -1.34
N ALA A 19 -26.86 -9.87 -1.01
CA ALA A 19 -25.40 -9.98 -0.99
C ALA A 19 -24.88 -10.04 -2.44
N LEU A 20 -23.85 -9.25 -2.72
CA LEU A 20 -23.22 -9.16 -4.03
C LEU A 20 -21.84 -9.82 -3.98
N ALA A 21 -21.49 -10.58 -4.99
CA ALA A 21 -20.14 -11.07 -5.16
C ALA A 21 -19.22 -9.90 -5.60
N SER A 22 -17.96 -9.98 -5.25
CA SER A 22 -16.94 -8.99 -5.62
C SER A 22 -16.57 -8.99 -7.13
N ASN A 23 -17.39 -9.57 -7.99
CA ASN A 23 -17.20 -9.61 -9.44
C ASN A 23 -17.91 -8.41 -10.09
N THR A 24 -17.16 -7.50 -10.67
CA THR A 24 -17.64 -6.26 -11.30
C THR A 24 -18.60 -6.47 -12.44
N ASN A 25 -18.48 -7.57 -13.21
CA ASN A 25 -19.31 -7.86 -14.36
C ASN A 25 -20.79 -8.06 -14.03
N SER A 26 -21.16 -8.24 -12.77
CA SER A 26 -22.54 -8.44 -12.31
C SER A 26 -23.13 -7.23 -11.59
N LEU A 27 -22.40 -6.12 -11.49
CA LEU A 27 -22.79 -4.95 -10.71
C LEU A 27 -23.34 -3.80 -11.57
N ASP A 28 -23.29 -3.90 -12.89
CA ASP A 28 -23.87 -2.91 -13.79
C ASP A 28 -25.40 -2.88 -13.70
N GLY A 29 -25.98 -1.67 -13.78
CA GLY A 29 -27.42 -1.47 -13.75
C GLY A 29 -28.06 -1.56 -12.36
N LEU A 30 -27.30 -1.53 -11.29
CA LEU A 30 -27.83 -1.47 -9.92
C LEU A 30 -28.41 -0.08 -9.63
N ASP A 31 -29.48 -0.05 -8.83
CA ASP A 31 -30.13 1.14 -8.29
C ASP A 31 -30.10 1.08 -6.77
N VAL A 32 -28.95 1.45 -6.19
CA VAL A 32 -28.63 1.24 -4.78
C VAL A 32 -29.11 2.41 -3.93
N HIS A 33 -29.96 2.10 -2.92
CA HIS A 33 -30.35 3.08 -1.89
C HIS A 33 -29.44 2.97 -0.65
N GLY A 34 -29.12 1.78 -0.21
CA GLY A 34 -28.19 1.48 0.86
C GLY A 34 -27.15 0.45 0.42
N GLY A 35 -25.88 0.77 0.56
CA GLY A 35 -24.76 -0.14 0.28
C GLY A 35 -23.92 -0.35 1.54
N VAL A 36 -23.53 -1.60 1.79
CA VAL A 36 -22.54 -1.94 2.82
C VAL A 36 -21.38 -2.62 2.11
N ILE A 37 -20.19 -2.05 2.26
CA ILE A 37 -18.94 -2.66 1.81
C ILE A 37 -18.19 -3.12 3.05
N ASP A 38 -18.09 -4.42 3.20
CA ASP A 38 -17.36 -5.06 4.29
C ASP A 38 -15.95 -5.39 3.84
N GLU A 39 -14.98 -5.30 4.75
CA GLU A 39 -13.56 -5.54 4.52
C GLU A 39 -12.98 -4.71 3.35
N LEU A 40 -13.22 -3.39 3.35
CA LEU A 40 -12.75 -2.49 2.28
C LEU A 40 -11.24 -2.62 2.03
N ALA A 41 -10.43 -2.86 3.08
CA ALA A 41 -8.99 -3.04 2.97
C ALA A 41 -8.56 -4.34 2.24
N ALA A 42 -9.47 -5.31 2.06
CA ALA A 42 -9.21 -6.52 1.30
C ALA A 42 -9.53 -6.37 -0.20
N ILE A 43 -10.17 -5.27 -0.59
CA ILE A 43 -10.57 -5.03 -1.99
C ILE A 43 -9.36 -4.50 -2.77
N LYS A 44 -8.91 -5.29 -3.75
CA LYS A 44 -7.78 -4.94 -4.61
C LYS A 44 -8.14 -3.91 -5.69
N ASN A 45 -9.37 -3.99 -6.22
CA ASN A 45 -9.81 -3.17 -7.34
C ASN A 45 -10.80 -2.10 -6.88
N ARG A 46 -10.52 -0.86 -7.20
CA ARG A 46 -11.36 0.32 -6.92
C ARG A 46 -12.75 0.23 -7.57
N ASP A 47 -12.88 -0.50 -8.68
CA ASP A 47 -14.09 -0.52 -9.51
C ASP A 47 -15.34 -0.90 -8.72
N ILE A 48 -15.23 -1.85 -7.77
CA ILE A 48 -16.37 -2.27 -6.93
C ILE A 48 -16.94 -1.09 -6.12
N TYR A 49 -16.04 -0.33 -5.48
CA TYR A 49 -16.44 0.83 -4.69
C TYR A 49 -17.09 1.90 -5.57
N ASP A 50 -16.47 2.20 -6.70
CA ASP A 50 -16.94 3.24 -7.63
C ASP A 50 -18.27 2.86 -8.27
N LEU A 51 -18.47 1.59 -8.68
CA LEU A 51 -19.73 1.08 -9.23
C LEU A 51 -20.88 1.19 -8.21
N VAL A 52 -20.67 0.74 -6.97
CA VAL A 52 -21.70 0.87 -5.92
C VAL A 52 -22.03 2.32 -5.66
N LYS A 53 -21.05 3.20 -5.60
CA LYS A 53 -21.24 4.63 -5.39
C LYS A 53 -21.96 5.30 -6.54
N GLN A 54 -21.64 4.98 -7.79
CA GLN A 54 -22.31 5.48 -8.99
C GLN A 54 -23.76 4.99 -9.08
N ALA A 55 -24.02 3.74 -8.70
CA ALA A 55 -25.36 3.15 -8.67
C ALA A 55 -26.33 3.85 -7.69
N MET A 56 -25.83 4.75 -6.86
CA MET A 56 -26.62 5.57 -5.92
C MET A 56 -27.11 6.89 -6.52
N GLY A 57 -26.67 7.27 -7.73
CA GLY A 57 -26.87 8.58 -8.30
C GLY A 57 -28.35 8.98 -8.51
N ALA A 58 -29.26 8.01 -8.73
CA ALA A 58 -30.69 8.24 -8.88
C ALA A 58 -31.46 8.39 -7.54
N ARG A 59 -30.81 8.16 -6.40
CA ARG A 59 -31.43 8.19 -5.09
C ARG A 59 -31.30 9.54 -4.39
N ARG A 60 -32.35 9.99 -3.69
CA ARG A 60 -32.31 11.28 -2.98
C ARG A 60 -31.43 11.26 -1.72
N GLN A 61 -31.45 10.17 -0.96
CA GLN A 61 -30.72 10.01 0.31
C GLN A 61 -30.07 8.62 0.35
N PRO A 62 -29.14 8.34 -0.55
CA PRO A 62 -28.42 7.07 -0.50
C PRO A 62 -27.42 7.07 0.65
N LEU A 63 -27.16 5.89 1.21
CA LEU A 63 -26.15 5.68 2.25
C LEU A 63 -25.18 4.57 1.80
N LEU A 64 -23.91 4.93 1.73
CA LEU A 64 -22.82 3.96 1.59
C LEU A 64 -22.10 3.82 2.93
N PHE A 65 -22.10 2.62 3.47
CA PHE A 65 -21.45 2.28 4.72
C PHE A 65 -20.26 1.33 4.45
N CYS A 66 -19.04 1.79 4.73
CA CYS A 66 -17.82 1.00 4.56
C CYS A 66 -17.25 0.64 5.92
N ILE A 67 -17.00 -0.64 6.15
CA ILE A 67 -16.40 -1.14 7.38
C ILE A 67 -15.17 -1.97 7.04
N THR A 68 -14.13 -1.86 7.85
CA THR A 68 -12.91 -2.62 7.65
C THR A 68 -11.98 -2.48 8.85
N THR A 69 -11.12 -3.44 9.04
CA THR A 69 -9.85 -3.25 9.75
C THR A 69 -8.82 -2.73 8.77
N ASN A 70 -7.67 -2.30 9.25
CA ASN A 70 -6.53 -2.05 8.38
C ASN A 70 -6.12 -3.36 7.64
N GLY A 71 -5.43 -3.26 6.53
CA GLY A 71 -5.04 -4.39 5.71
C GLY A 71 -3.56 -4.35 5.35
N PHE A 72 -3.13 -5.36 4.60
CA PHE A 72 -1.76 -5.47 4.07
C PHE A 72 -1.63 -4.97 2.63
N ILE A 73 -2.77 -4.77 1.93
CA ILE A 73 -2.79 -4.21 0.57
C ILE A 73 -2.53 -2.71 0.69
N ARG A 74 -1.54 -2.21 -0.04
CA ARG A 74 -1.19 -0.79 -0.07
C ARG A 74 -1.54 -0.17 -1.42
N ASN A 75 -1.75 1.16 -1.40
CA ASN A 75 -2.11 1.95 -2.58
C ASN A 75 -3.45 1.55 -3.22
N GLY A 76 -4.32 0.88 -2.45
CA GLY A 76 -5.66 0.48 -2.85
C GLY A 76 -6.73 1.54 -2.51
N ILE A 77 -7.98 1.17 -2.75
CA ILE A 77 -9.14 2.03 -2.42
C ILE A 77 -9.20 2.36 -0.93
N PHE A 78 -8.79 1.43 -0.06
CA PHE A 78 -8.78 1.65 1.39
C PHE A 78 -7.83 2.78 1.76
N ASP A 79 -6.58 2.79 1.28
CA ASP A 79 -5.63 3.85 1.63
C ASP A 79 -6.15 5.23 1.19
N ALA A 80 -6.74 5.33 -0.01
CA ALA A 80 -7.32 6.58 -0.50
C ALA A 80 -8.51 7.05 0.37
N GLN A 81 -9.37 6.12 0.82
CA GLN A 81 -10.50 6.46 1.70
C GLN A 81 -10.04 6.77 3.12
N TYR A 82 -9.02 6.10 3.63
CA TYR A 82 -8.41 6.39 4.91
C TYR A 82 -7.79 7.80 4.94
N ASP A 83 -6.99 8.15 3.94
CA ASP A 83 -6.36 9.47 3.86
C ASP A 83 -7.42 10.59 3.74
N TYR A 84 -8.50 10.34 3.00
CA TYR A 84 -9.64 11.24 2.90
C TYR A 84 -10.36 11.39 4.25
N ALA A 85 -10.60 10.28 4.95
CA ALA A 85 -11.23 10.25 6.27
C ALA A 85 -10.37 10.98 7.32
N ALA A 86 -9.07 10.71 7.35
CA ALA A 86 -8.12 11.40 8.23
C ALA A 86 -8.09 12.91 7.95
N GLY A 87 -8.06 13.31 6.67
CA GLY A 87 -8.11 14.73 6.28
C GLY A 87 -9.37 15.46 6.74
N ILE A 88 -10.52 14.77 6.83
CA ILE A 88 -11.77 15.33 7.40
C ILE A 88 -11.64 15.48 8.92
N LEU A 89 -11.16 14.45 9.63
CA LEU A 89 -10.97 14.49 11.08
C LEU A 89 -9.97 15.57 11.52
N GLU A 90 -8.93 15.78 10.71
CA GLU A 90 -7.93 16.84 10.93
C GLU A 90 -8.42 18.24 10.52
N GLY A 91 -9.62 18.36 9.95
CA GLY A 91 -10.17 19.63 9.48
C GLY A 91 -9.56 20.17 8.18
N LYS A 92 -8.72 19.40 7.50
CA LYS A 92 -8.11 19.77 6.22
C LYS A 92 -9.09 19.69 5.05
N ILE A 93 -10.09 18.81 5.16
CA ILE A 93 -11.12 18.58 4.15
C ILE A 93 -12.49 18.82 4.80
N GLN A 94 -13.34 19.61 4.13
CA GLN A 94 -14.72 19.85 4.57
C GLN A 94 -15.71 19.03 3.73
N ASN A 95 -16.37 18.05 4.34
CA ASN A 95 -17.44 17.29 3.71
C ASN A 95 -18.49 16.84 4.73
N ASN A 96 -19.60 17.54 4.78
CA ASN A 96 -20.71 17.25 5.71
C ASN A 96 -21.51 15.98 5.35
N ARG A 97 -21.20 15.31 4.25
CA ARG A 97 -21.84 14.06 3.81
C ARG A 97 -20.97 12.83 4.00
N PHE A 98 -19.81 12.98 4.62
CA PHE A 98 -18.91 11.89 4.94
C PHE A 98 -18.62 11.91 6.43
N ILE A 99 -18.92 10.82 7.13
CA ILE A 99 -18.71 10.69 8.57
C ILE A 99 -17.67 9.62 8.81
N PRO A 100 -16.42 9.99 9.12
CA PRO A 100 -15.36 9.03 9.40
C PRO A 100 -15.35 8.62 10.88
N PHE A 101 -15.06 7.33 11.11
CA PHE A 101 -14.72 6.78 12.42
C PHE A 101 -13.43 5.98 12.25
N ILE A 102 -12.33 6.43 12.86
CA ILE A 102 -11.04 5.77 12.84
C ILE A 102 -10.68 5.40 14.28
N TYR A 103 -10.47 4.12 14.54
CA TYR A 103 -10.04 3.58 15.83
C TYR A 103 -8.73 2.81 15.60
N GLU A 104 -7.63 3.41 16.00
CA GLU A 104 -6.28 2.85 15.87
C GLU A 104 -5.43 3.32 17.04
N LEU A 105 -4.26 2.72 17.25
CA LEU A 105 -3.27 3.26 18.18
C LEU A 105 -2.65 4.53 17.59
N ASP A 106 -2.30 5.49 18.45
CA ASP A 106 -1.65 6.73 18.02
C ASP A 106 -0.18 6.49 17.62
N ASP A 107 0.48 5.57 18.32
CA ASP A 107 1.87 5.20 18.07
C ASP A 107 2.02 3.68 18.00
N ARG A 108 2.94 3.23 17.14
CA ARG A 108 3.25 1.81 17.00
C ARG A 108 3.80 1.18 18.28
N GLU A 109 4.52 1.95 19.09
CA GLU A 109 5.10 1.49 20.36
C GLU A 109 4.07 1.36 21.51
N GLU A 110 2.79 1.64 21.22
CA GLU A 110 1.68 1.44 22.16
C GLU A 110 1.09 0.02 22.10
N TRP A 111 1.48 -0.80 21.13
CA TRP A 111 0.84 -2.11 20.86
C TRP A 111 0.88 -3.08 22.03
N ASP A 112 1.88 -3.01 22.92
CA ASP A 112 2.03 -3.87 24.08
C ASP A 112 1.71 -3.16 25.42
N LYS A 113 1.15 -1.95 25.34
CA LYS A 113 0.69 -1.15 26.48
C LYS A 113 -0.83 -1.29 26.62
N GLU A 114 -1.27 -2.08 27.63
CA GLU A 114 -2.68 -2.43 27.82
C GLU A 114 -3.58 -1.18 27.96
N GLU A 115 -3.10 -0.13 28.61
CA GLU A 115 -3.79 1.15 28.78
C GLU A 115 -4.10 1.89 27.48
N CYS A 116 -3.40 1.55 26.38
CA CYS A 116 -3.61 2.19 25.08
C CYS A 116 -4.60 1.41 24.19
N TRP A 117 -4.92 0.16 24.50
CA TRP A 117 -5.64 -0.75 23.61
C TRP A 117 -7.06 -0.31 23.28
N GLU A 118 -7.72 0.42 24.18
CA GLU A 118 -9.07 0.96 23.95
C GLU A 118 -9.13 1.94 22.79
N LYS A 119 -8.01 2.62 22.45
CA LYS A 119 -7.94 3.53 21.30
C LYS A 119 -8.32 2.81 20.00
N ALA A 120 -7.77 1.61 19.80
CA ALA A 120 -8.04 0.78 18.63
C ALA A 120 -9.25 -0.15 18.81
N ASN A 121 -9.72 -0.35 20.05
CA ASN A 121 -10.79 -1.30 20.38
C ASN A 121 -11.82 -0.63 21.30
N PRO A 122 -12.70 0.23 20.77
CA PRO A 122 -13.70 0.95 21.59
C PRO A 122 -14.72 0.04 22.30
N GLY A 123 -14.81 -1.22 21.85
CA GLY A 123 -15.63 -2.27 22.50
C GLY A 123 -14.83 -3.21 23.39
N LEU A 124 -13.64 -2.82 23.82
CA LEU A 124 -12.81 -3.64 24.69
C LEU A 124 -13.47 -3.81 26.07
N GLY A 125 -13.47 -5.01 26.58
CA GLY A 125 -14.22 -5.42 27.78
C GLY A 125 -15.60 -5.96 27.43
N PRO A 126 -16.56 -5.17 26.97
CA PRO A 126 -17.91 -5.65 26.67
C PRO A 126 -18.02 -6.56 25.45
N ILE A 127 -17.23 -6.34 24.40
CA ILE A 127 -17.31 -7.08 23.13
C ILE A 127 -16.06 -7.94 22.94
N LYS A 128 -14.87 -7.36 23.06
CA LYS A 128 -13.59 -8.02 22.91
C LYS A 128 -12.89 -8.09 24.25
N SER A 129 -12.50 -9.29 24.72
CA SER A 129 -11.92 -9.44 26.05
C SER A 129 -10.47 -8.96 26.11
N TYR A 130 -10.08 -8.38 27.25
CA TYR A 130 -8.68 -8.06 27.54
C TYR A 130 -7.79 -9.31 27.50
N ASP A 131 -8.29 -10.44 28.02
CA ASP A 131 -7.53 -11.69 28.03
C ASP A 131 -7.18 -12.19 26.62
N TYR A 132 -8.10 -12.02 25.66
CA TYR A 132 -7.81 -12.31 24.27
C TYR A 132 -6.66 -11.45 23.74
N LEU A 133 -6.70 -10.13 23.95
CA LEU A 133 -5.63 -9.24 23.49
C LEU A 133 -4.30 -9.54 24.17
N ARG A 134 -4.31 -9.82 25.50
CA ARG A 134 -3.10 -10.24 26.22
C ARG A 134 -2.45 -11.47 25.58
N GLN A 135 -3.26 -12.49 25.22
CA GLN A 135 -2.78 -13.68 24.53
C GLN A 135 -2.20 -13.36 23.15
N MET A 136 -2.87 -12.50 22.36
CA MET A 136 -2.38 -12.11 21.04
C MET A 136 -1.08 -11.31 21.12
N VAL A 137 -0.99 -10.37 22.04
CA VAL A 137 0.22 -9.58 22.29
C VAL A 137 1.37 -10.48 22.80
N GLN A 138 1.10 -11.41 23.73
CA GLN A 138 2.12 -12.35 24.19
C GLN A 138 2.61 -13.22 23.06
N LYS A 139 1.72 -13.78 22.25
CA LYS A 139 2.09 -14.56 21.07
C LYS A 139 2.94 -13.75 20.08
N ALA A 140 2.63 -12.47 19.86
CA ALA A 140 3.40 -11.60 18.99
C ALA A 140 4.78 -11.22 19.56
N LYS A 141 4.95 -11.25 20.88
CA LYS A 141 6.26 -11.12 21.54
C LYS A 141 7.10 -12.37 21.37
N ASP A 142 6.46 -13.54 21.47
CA ASP A 142 7.13 -14.83 21.35
C ASP A 142 7.45 -15.20 19.89
N ASP A 143 6.59 -14.77 18.95
CA ASP A 143 6.73 -14.98 17.51
C ASP A 143 6.69 -13.66 16.74
N PRO A 144 7.85 -13.09 16.38
CA PRO A 144 7.92 -11.84 15.63
C PRO A 144 7.22 -11.88 14.26
N THR A 145 7.06 -13.07 13.66
CA THR A 145 6.37 -13.22 12.37
C THR A 145 4.85 -13.03 12.50
N PHE A 146 4.30 -13.24 13.68
CA PHE A 146 2.89 -13.02 13.99
C PHE A 146 2.57 -11.56 14.35
N LYS A 147 3.56 -10.78 14.78
CA LYS A 147 3.40 -9.38 15.21
C LYS A 147 2.66 -8.51 14.16
N PRO A 148 3.00 -8.55 12.85
CA PRO A 148 2.28 -7.77 11.83
C PRO A 148 0.77 -8.03 11.80
N THR A 149 0.36 -9.28 12.00
CA THR A 149 -1.05 -9.66 12.04
C THR A 149 -1.78 -8.98 13.20
N VAL A 150 -1.20 -9.00 14.40
CA VAL A 150 -1.76 -8.36 15.58
C VAL A 150 -1.84 -6.83 15.39
N LEU A 151 -0.78 -6.21 14.87
CA LEU A 151 -0.76 -4.78 14.60
C LEU A 151 -1.87 -4.35 13.63
N VAL A 152 -2.12 -5.13 12.59
CA VAL A 152 -3.16 -4.84 11.59
C VAL A 152 -4.55 -5.15 12.12
N LYS A 153 -4.76 -6.36 12.63
CA LYS A 153 -6.11 -6.89 12.91
C LYS A 153 -6.65 -6.51 14.29
N ASP A 154 -5.76 -6.32 15.26
CA ASP A 154 -6.16 -6.00 16.61
C ASP A 154 -5.96 -4.52 16.98
N PHE A 155 -5.02 -3.85 16.31
CA PHE A 155 -4.67 -2.46 16.63
C PHE A 155 -4.82 -1.49 15.45
N ASN A 156 -5.27 -1.94 14.29
CA ASN A 156 -5.53 -1.14 13.09
C ASN A 156 -4.31 -0.32 12.60
N LEU A 157 -3.10 -0.74 12.94
CA LEU A 157 -1.89 -0.09 12.46
C LEU A 157 -1.54 -0.54 11.05
N LYS A 158 -1.22 0.41 10.17
CA LYS A 158 -0.80 0.11 8.80
C LYS A 158 0.48 -0.74 8.79
N GLN A 159 0.47 -1.81 8.01
CA GLN A 159 1.63 -2.65 7.75
C GLN A 159 1.82 -2.80 6.23
N THR A 160 3.05 -2.85 5.78
CA THR A 160 3.40 -3.38 4.46
C THR A 160 3.28 -4.90 4.50
N ALA A 161 2.95 -5.51 3.36
CA ALA A 161 2.54 -6.92 3.19
C ALA A 161 3.16 -7.90 4.20
N GLU A 162 2.40 -8.93 4.60
CA GLU A 162 2.83 -10.02 5.50
C GLU A 162 4.16 -10.68 5.09
N THR A 163 4.53 -10.56 3.82
CA THR A 163 5.73 -11.14 3.21
C THR A 163 6.80 -10.09 2.89
N ALA A 164 6.77 -8.92 3.52
CA ALA A 164 7.86 -7.96 3.31
C ALA A 164 9.20 -8.59 3.77
N TRP A 165 10.14 -8.70 2.84
CA TRP A 165 11.47 -9.26 3.09
C TRP A 165 12.24 -8.51 4.18
N LEU A 166 12.03 -7.19 4.28
CA LEU A 166 12.63 -6.32 5.29
C LEU A 166 11.55 -5.45 5.95
N ARG A 167 11.72 -5.13 7.20
CA ARG A 167 10.88 -4.16 7.91
C ARG A 167 11.19 -2.75 7.39
N TRP A 168 10.24 -1.84 7.53
CA TRP A 168 10.44 -0.44 7.12
C TRP A 168 11.66 0.20 7.80
N GLU A 169 11.85 -0.08 9.07
CA GLU A 169 12.97 0.41 9.86
C GLU A 169 14.34 -0.08 9.31
N ASP A 170 14.36 -1.31 8.78
CA ASP A 170 15.55 -1.88 8.15
C ASP A 170 15.83 -1.28 6.76
N LEU A 171 14.78 -0.77 6.09
CA LEU A 171 14.88 -0.11 4.78
C LEU A 171 15.26 1.37 4.89
N ASN A 172 14.91 2.03 5.99
CA ASN A 172 15.16 3.46 6.20
C ASN A 172 16.60 3.68 6.67
N ASN A 173 17.54 3.59 5.72
CA ASN A 173 18.95 3.84 5.97
C ASN A 173 19.37 5.19 5.37
N GLU A 174 19.62 6.16 6.23
CA GLU A 174 20.06 7.51 5.85
C GLU A 174 21.59 7.59 5.62
N GLU A 175 22.34 6.52 5.93
CA GLU A 175 23.78 6.50 5.72
C GLU A 175 24.12 6.55 4.22
N ARG A 176 24.93 7.51 3.83
CA ARG A 176 25.44 7.65 2.47
C ARG A 176 26.86 7.12 2.36
N ILE A 177 27.22 6.68 1.15
CA ILE A 177 28.56 6.15 0.86
C ILE A 177 29.63 7.22 1.10
N GLY A 178 29.33 8.49 0.81
CA GLY A 178 30.29 9.60 0.92
C GLY A 178 31.51 9.38 0.00
N ASP A 179 32.69 9.84 0.44
CA ASP A 179 33.95 9.74 -0.33
C ASP A 179 34.68 8.40 -0.19
N LYS A 180 33.97 7.36 0.25
CA LYS A 180 34.59 6.03 0.44
C LYS A 180 34.97 5.42 -0.90
N LYS A 181 36.24 4.98 -0.99
CA LYS A 181 36.79 4.25 -2.15
C LYS A 181 36.74 2.74 -1.92
N PHE A 182 36.41 2.01 -2.98
CA PHE A 182 36.35 0.57 -3.00
C PHE A 182 37.27 0.03 -4.10
N ARG A 183 37.88 -1.11 -3.87
CA ARG A 183 38.78 -1.73 -4.84
C ARG A 183 38.06 -2.73 -5.74
N TYR A 184 37.01 -3.38 -5.20
CA TYR A 184 36.22 -4.37 -5.93
C TYR A 184 34.78 -4.35 -5.48
N GLY A 185 33.90 -4.82 -6.35
CA GLY A 185 32.48 -4.95 -6.08
C GLY A 185 31.89 -6.15 -6.81
N ILE A 186 30.74 -6.60 -6.36
CA ILE A 186 29.98 -7.67 -7.00
C ILE A 186 28.75 -7.03 -7.65
N GLY A 187 28.67 -7.13 -8.98
CA GLY A 187 27.56 -6.63 -9.78
C GLY A 187 26.41 -7.65 -9.86
N GLY A 188 25.17 -7.16 -9.78
CA GLY A 188 23.97 -7.93 -10.06
C GLY A 188 22.95 -7.05 -10.78
N PHE A 189 22.17 -7.62 -11.69
CA PHE A 189 21.13 -6.88 -12.41
C PHE A 189 19.86 -7.70 -12.60
N ASP A 190 18.76 -6.99 -12.70
CA ASP A 190 17.45 -7.50 -13.12
C ASP A 190 17.02 -6.75 -14.38
N ALA A 191 16.80 -7.50 -15.45
CA ALA A 191 16.48 -6.95 -16.76
C ALA A 191 15.05 -7.28 -17.16
N ALA A 192 14.18 -6.31 -17.04
CA ALA A 192 12.78 -6.40 -17.46
C ALA A 192 12.64 -6.24 -18.99
N ASP A 193 11.78 -7.06 -19.60
CA ASP A 193 11.53 -6.97 -21.05
C ASP A 193 10.38 -6.04 -21.43
N CYS A 194 9.48 -5.64 -20.51
CA CYS A 194 8.27 -4.91 -20.87
C CYS A 194 7.94 -3.69 -20.01
N VAL A 195 7.48 -3.88 -18.78
CA VAL A 195 6.80 -2.81 -18.00
C VAL A 195 7.56 -2.41 -16.76
N ASP A 196 8.39 -3.31 -16.25
CA ASP A 196 9.12 -3.10 -15.01
C ASP A 196 10.41 -2.31 -15.23
N LEU A 197 10.93 -1.75 -14.14
CA LEU A 197 12.24 -1.10 -14.13
C LEU A 197 13.34 -2.12 -14.42
N ASN A 198 14.28 -1.75 -15.29
CA ASN A 198 15.56 -2.43 -15.31
C ASN A 198 16.40 -1.91 -14.15
N ALA A 199 17.01 -2.78 -13.39
CA ALA A 199 17.75 -2.45 -12.20
C ALA A 199 19.15 -3.07 -12.22
N ALA A 200 20.15 -2.30 -11.79
CA ALA A 200 21.50 -2.83 -11.55
C ALA A 200 22.04 -2.34 -10.21
N LYS A 201 22.80 -3.20 -9.55
CA LYS A 201 23.45 -2.89 -8.27
C LYS A 201 24.89 -3.39 -8.28
N VAL A 202 25.73 -2.69 -7.54
CA VAL A 202 27.10 -3.12 -7.21
C VAL A 202 27.23 -3.13 -5.68
N LEU A 203 27.54 -4.28 -5.14
CA LEU A 203 27.82 -4.46 -3.72
C LEU A 203 29.32 -4.26 -3.50
N CYS A 204 29.69 -3.22 -2.79
CA CYS A 204 31.07 -2.84 -2.51
C CYS A 204 31.42 -3.16 -1.06
N MET A 205 32.59 -3.71 -0.83
CA MET A 205 33.10 -4.07 0.50
C MET A 205 34.49 -3.50 0.74
N ARG A 206 34.83 -3.28 1.98
CA ARG A 206 36.17 -2.82 2.39
C ARG A 206 36.77 -3.77 3.41
N LYS A 207 38.05 -3.99 3.32
CA LYS A 207 38.78 -4.81 4.31
C LYS A 207 38.69 -4.16 5.71
N GLY A 208 38.21 -4.91 6.69
CA GLY A 208 38.07 -4.45 8.07
C GLY A 208 36.79 -3.63 8.35
N ASP A 209 35.86 -3.60 7.38
CA ASP A 209 34.54 -2.98 7.54
C ASP A 209 33.49 -4.07 7.31
N GLU A 210 32.58 -4.26 8.25
CA GLU A 210 31.51 -5.27 8.14
C GLU A 210 30.33 -4.78 7.29
N LYS A 211 30.30 -3.48 6.93
CA LYS A 211 29.23 -2.89 6.13
C LYS A 211 29.39 -3.25 4.66
N ILE A 212 28.25 -3.52 4.01
CA ILE A 212 28.14 -3.65 2.56
C ILE A 212 27.58 -2.34 2.03
N TYR A 213 28.28 -1.73 1.08
CA TYR A 213 27.86 -0.50 0.43
C TYR A 213 27.25 -0.79 -0.92
N VAL A 214 26.10 -0.20 -1.21
CA VAL A 214 25.33 -0.49 -2.42
C VAL A 214 25.31 0.73 -3.33
N LYS A 215 25.83 0.56 -4.57
CA LYS A 215 25.58 1.48 -5.67
C LYS A 215 24.46 0.91 -6.52
N GLN A 216 23.53 1.75 -6.97
CA GLN A 216 22.38 1.30 -7.73
C GLN A 216 22.02 2.28 -8.83
N MET A 217 21.43 1.76 -9.90
CA MET A 217 20.89 2.52 -11.00
C MET A 217 19.69 1.80 -11.60
N TYR A 218 18.72 2.58 -12.03
CA TYR A 218 17.50 2.09 -12.64
C TYR A 218 17.30 2.71 -14.03
N TRP A 219 16.61 2.00 -14.92
CA TRP A 219 16.29 2.50 -16.27
C TRP A 219 14.86 2.19 -16.65
N LEU A 220 14.24 3.13 -17.38
CA LEU A 220 12.98 2.92 -18.09
C LEU A 220 12.93 3.75 -19.39
N PRO A 221 12.04 3.39 -20.35
CA PRO A 221 11.83 4.20 -21.54
C PRO A 221 11.28 5.59 -21.19
N GLN A 222 11.80 6.65 -21.84
CA GLN A 222 11.34 8.04 -21.62
C GLN A 222 9.83 8.17 -21.79
N ARG A 223 9.24 7.50 -22.80
CA ARG A 223 7.80 7.50 -23.04
C ARG A 223 6.97 7.08 -21.81
N VAL A 224 7.48 6.16 -21.00
CA VAL A 224 6.79 5.69 -19.78
C VAL A 224 6.74 6.82 -18.75
N LEU A 225 7.81 7.60 -18.65
CA LEU A 225 7.84 8.78 -17.79
C LEU A 225 6.91 9.88 -18.31
N ASP A 226 6.90 10.11 -19.63
CA ASP A 226 6.04 11.11 -20.26
C ASP A 226 4.54 10.75 -20.13
N GLU A 227 4.18 9.48 -20.33
CA GLU A 227 2.83 8.96 -20.09
C GLU A 227 2.41 9.14 -18.62
N TYR A 228 3.33 8.94 -17.71
CA TYR A 228 3.14 9.14 -16.29
C TYR A 228 2.87 10.61 -15.96
N GLU A 229 3.68 11.55 -16.45
CA GLU A 229 3.55 12.98 -16.21
C GLU A 229 2.25 13.54 -16.86
N ASN A 230 1.92 13.10 -18.07
CA ASN A 230 0.74 13.55 -18.81
C ASN A 230 -0.58 12.99 -18.30
N SER A 231 -0.57 11.86 -17.58
CA SER A 231 -1.80 11.22 -17.07
C SER A 231 -2.46 11.98 -15.92
N GLY A 232 -1.84 13.05 -15.41
CA GLY A 232 -2.27 13.78 -14.22
C GLY A 232 -2.21 12.93 -12.94
N ARG A 233 -1.76 11.71 -13.05
CA ARG A 233 -1.46 10.84 -11.92
C ARG A 233 -0.06 11.18 -11.46
N ARG A 234 0.09 11.83 -10.33
CA ARG A 234 1.40 12.15 -9.73
C ARG A 234 2.20 10.91 -9.30
N GLN A 235 1.74 9.70 -9.61
CA GLN A 235 2.31 8.44 -9.16
C GLN A 235 2.13 7.38 -10.26
N GLY A 236 3.16 6.59 -10.57
CA GLY A 236 3.14 5.50 -11.54
C GLY A 236 2.14 4.39 -11.19
N ARG A 237 2.13 3.29 -11.96
CA ARG A 237 1.20 2.15 -11.72
C ARG A 237 1.19 1.68 -10.27
N ASP A 238 2.32 1.85 -9.56
CA ASP A 238 2.54 1.41 -8.18
C ASP A 238 2.85 2.59 -7.25
N ASN A 239 2.38 3.81 -7.55
CA ASN A 239 2.73 5.03 -6.82
C ASN A 239 4.24 5.35 -6.77
N ALA A 240 5.02 4.81 -7.70
CA ALA A 240 6.46 5.01 -7.74
C ALA A 240 6.82 6.44 -8.19
N PRO A 241 7.64 7.18 -7.44
CA PRO A 241 7.96 8.57 -7.75
C PRO A 241 9.09 8.68 -8.78
N TYR A 242 8.85 8.23 -10.03
CA TYR A 242 9.86 8.17 -11.09
C TYR A 242 10.55 9.49 -11.38
N THR A 243 9.80 10.59 -11.41
CA THR A 243 10.35 11.92 -11.65
C THR A 243 11.35 12.30 -10.55
N LEU A 244 10.99 12.06 -9.28
CA LEU A 244 11.88 12.30 -8.15
C LEU A 244 13.15 11.45 -8.22
N TRP A 245 13.02 10.16 -8.57
CA TRP A 245 14.19 9.27 -8.70
C TRP A 245 15.11 9.70 -9.86
N LYS A 246 14.55 10.24 -10.95
CA LYS A 246 15.34 10.81 -12.04
C LYS A 246 16.09 12.07 -11.59
N GLU A 247 15.42 12.97 -10.88
CA GLU A 247 16.05 14.19 -10.30
C GLU A 247 17.16 13.84 -9.30
N GLN A 248 16.99 12.79 -8.52
CA GLN A 248 17.99 12.29 -7.59
C GLN A 248 19.15 11.52 -8.26
N GLY A 249 19.09 11.33 -9.58
CA GLY A 249 20.11 10.60 -10.34
C GLY A 249 20.11 9.08 -10.13
N LEU A 250 19.03 8.53 -9.55
CA LEU A 250 18.84 7.08 -9.35
C LEU A 250 18.20 6.41 -10.55
N LEU A 251 17.50 7.16 -11.39
CA LEU A 251 16.79 6.69 -12.57
C LEU A 251 17.34 7.37 -13.82
N ARG A 252 17.64 6.58 -14.86
CA ARG A 252 17.97 7.06 -16.20
C ARG A 252 16.88 6.66 -17.17
N THR A 253 16.58 7.52 -18.13
CA THR A 253 15.63 7.23 -19.20
C THR A 253 16.35 6.94 -20.51
N VAL A 254 15.74 6.11 -21.35
CA VAL A 254 16.22 5.78 -22.71
C VAL A 254 15.16 6.16 -23.74
N ASP A 255 15.57 6.67 -24.91
CA ASP A 255 14.65 7.11 -25.97
C ASP A 255 14.07 5.95 -26.79
N THR A 256 14.52 4.71 -26.54
CA THR A 256 14.03 3.51 -27.22
C THR A 256 12.75 2.98 -26.61
N TYR A 257 11.96 2.22 -27.39
CA TYR A 257 10.71 1.61 -26.92
C TYR A 257 10.92 0.65 -25.74
N LYS A 258 12.05 -0.06 -25.71
CA LYS A 258 12.49 -0.95 -24.63
C LYS A 258 13.88 -0.56 -24.18
N VAL A 259 14.20 -0.80 -22.92
CA VAL A 259 15.55 -0.61 -22.39
C VAL A 259 16.48 -1.65 -23.02
N ASN A 260 17.53 -1.20 -23.70
CA ASN A 260 18.56 -2.10 -24.21
C ASN A 260 19.48 -2.49 -23.05
N LYS A 261 19.69 -3.80 -22.86
CA LYS A 261 20.57 -4.36 -21.80
C LYS A 261 22.01 -3.83 -21.85
N LYS A 262 22.43 -3.29 -22.98
CA LYS A 262 23.73 -2.64 -23.13
C LYS A 262 23.90 -1.46 -22.17
N VAL A 263 22.85 -0.70 -21.85
CA VAL A 263 22.96 0.44 -20.93
C VAL A 263 23.35 0.01 -19.51
N ILE A 264 23.03 -1.22 -19.12
CA ILE A 264 23.43 -1.81 -17.85
C ILE A 264 24.95 -2.09 -17.88
N LEU A 265 25.42 -2.69 -18.96
CA LEU A 265 26.86 -2.94 -19.15
C LEU A 265 27.63 -1.63 -19.18
N ASP A 266 27.16 -0.63 -19.93
CA ASP A 266 27.80 0.68 -20.02
C ASP A 266 27.89 1.35 -18.64
N TRP A 267 26.91 1.17 -17.79
CA TRP A 267 26.93 1.68 -16.41
C TRP A 267 27.97 0.96 -15.53
N TYR A 268 28.14 -0.35 -15.66
CA TYR A 268 29.19 -1.07 -14.94
C TYR A 268 30.58 -0.60 -15.40
N LEU A 269 30.78 -0.39 -16.70
CA LEU A 269 32.03 0.15 -17.23
C LEU A 269 32.26 1.60 -16.74
N GLU A 270 31.20 2.41 -16.66
CA GLU A 270 31.28 3.77 -16.09
C GLU A 270 31.77 3.74 -14.63
N ILE A 271 31.27 2.81 -13.81
CA ILE A 271 31.72 2.65 -12.42
C ILE A 271 33.19 2.18 -12.38
N GLN A 272 33.55 1.22 -13.22
CA GLN A 272 34.91 0.73 -13.30
C GLN A 272 35.90 1.85 -13.64
N GLU A 273 35.60 2.64 -14.67
CA GLU A 273 36.48 3.72 -15.12
C GLU A 273 36.59 4.89 -14.13
N LYS A 274 35.44 5.34 -13.60
CA LYS A 274 35.39 6.54 -12.75
C LYS A 274 35.81 6.30 -11.31
N GLU A 275 35.56 5.10 -10.81
CA GLU A 275 35.72 4.81 -9.39
C GLU A 275 36.82 3.77 -9.11
N ASP A 276 37.47 3.24 -10.16
CA ASP A 276 38.53 2.22 -10.07
C ASP A 276 38.07 0.97 -9.27
N ILE A 277 36.82 0.56 -9.50
CA ILE A 277 36.21 -0.62 -8.86
C ILE A 277 36.23 -1.79 -9.85
N TYR A 278 36.81 -2.92 -9.46
CA TYR A 278 36.91 -4.14 -10.25
C TYR A 278 36.00 -5.24 -9.76
#